data_d7b765709106fd1ca0d9154119cadf48
#
_entry.id   d7b765709106fd1ca0d9154119cadf48
#
_cell.length_a   1.000
_cell.length_b   1.000
_cell.length_c   1.000
_cell.angle_alpha   90.00
_cell.angle_beta   90.00
_cell.angle_gamma   90.00
#
_symmetry.space_group_name_H-M   'P 1'
#
loop_
_entity.id
_entity.type
_entity.pdbx_description
1 polymer ?
#
loop_
_entity_poly.entity_id
_entity_poly.type
_entity_poly.pdbx_seq_one_letter_code
_entity_poly.pdbx_strand_id
1 'polypeptide(L)'
;MAISQKSADFFLRSRIADAERGSVEALYELGVTFSTGRAGIAVDLIEAHKWFNLAALSGDTRSQACRAEISIEMTAREIAEAQRQARAWLGHSGNQRYAA
;
A
#
# COMPACT_ATOMS: atom_id res chain seq x y z
N MET A 1 -11.47 18.79 12.26
CA MET A 1 -11.56 19.45 10.95
C MET A 1 -11.32 18.42 9.85
N ALA A 2 -12.18 18.40 8.88
CA ALA A 2 -12.06 17.43 7.80
C ALA A 2 -10.98 17.86 6.81
N ILE A 3 -10.22 16.88 6.32
CA ILE A 3 -9.26 17.11 5.26
C ILE A 3 -10.04 17.17 3.95
N SER A 4 -9.77 18.19 3.13
CA SER A 4 -10.44 18.33 1.86
C SER A 4 -10.04 17.19 0.92
N GLN A 5 -10.91 16.87 -0.04
CA GLN A 5 -10.60 15.85 -1.05
C GLN A 5 -9.31 16.20 -1.80
N LYS A 6 -9.10 17.49 -2.06
CA LYS A 6 -7.91 17.94 -2.74
C LYS A 6 -6.63 17.63 -1.95
N SER A 7 -6.66 17.84 -0.64
CA SER A 7 -5.50 17.53 0.22
C SER A 7 -5.24 16.03 0.28
N ALA A 8 -6.30 15.22 0.33
CA ALA A 8 -6.17 13.78 0.34
C ALA A 8 -5.55 13.29 -0.97
N ASP A 9 -6.00 13.83 -2.10
CA ASP A 9 -5.45 13.48 -3.41
C ASP A 9 -3.99 13.84 -3.52
N PHE A 10 -3.61 15.01 -3.02
CA PHE A 10 -2.21 15.45 -3.04
C PHE A 10 -1.34 14.52 -2.20
N PHE A 11 -1.82 14.18 -1.00
CA PHE A 11 -1.09 13.28 -0.11
C PHE A 11 -0.84 11.93 -0.79
N LEU A 12 -1.89 11.34 -1.38
CA LEU A 12 -1.75 10.05 -2.05
C LEU A 12 -0.78 10.11 -3.22
N ARG A 13 -0.91 11.12 -4.07
CA ARG A 13 -0.02 11.25 -5.22
C ARG A 13 1.42 11.41 -4.80
N SER A 14 1.65 12.18 -3.72
CA SER A 14 2.99 12.37 -3.20
C SER A 14 3.61 11.07 -2.70
N ARG A 15 2.82 10.27 -1.96
CA ARG A 15 3.32 9.01 -1.43
C ARG A 15 3.54 7.99 -2.53
N ILE A 16 2.64 7.95 -3.53
CA ILE A 16 2.79 7.04 -4.65
C ILE A 16 4.01 7.40 -5.48
N ALA A 17 4.25 8.69 -5.69
CA ALA A 17 5.44 9.13 -6.42
C ALA A 17 6.72 8.69 -5.70
N ASP A 18 6.75 8.82 -4.37
CA ASP A 18 7.91 8.37 -3.60
C ASP A 18 8.07 6.85 -3.66
N ALA A 19 6.96 6.12 -3.63
CA ALA A 19 6.98 4.66 -3.76
C ALA A 19 7.54 4.25 -5.12
N GLU A 20 7.17 4.97 -6.18
CA GLU A 20 7.68 4.71 -7.52
C GLU A 20 9.19 4.94 -7.62
N ARG A 21 9.71 5.83 -6.80
CA ARG A 21 11.15 6.08 -6.74
C ARG A 21 11.88 5.10 -5.82
N GLY A 22 11.15 4.16 -5.23
CA GLY A 22 11.75 3.11 -4.44
C GLY A 22 11.72 3.31 -2.93
N SER A 23 10.92 4.27 -2.44
CA SER A 23 10.84 4.52 -1.00
C SER A 23 10.01 3.43 -0.32
N VAL A 24 10.67 2.60 0.47
CA VAL A 24 10.00 1.56 1.26
C VAL A 24 9.11 2.21 2.31
N GLU A 25 9.56 3.33 2.87
CA GLU A 25 8.75 4.05 3.87
C GLU A 25 7.44 4.52 3.25
N ALA A 26 7.46 5.00 2.00
CA ALA A 26 6.24 5.42 1.33
C ALA A 26 5.29 4.26 1.12
N LEU A 27 5.79 3.09 0.77
CA LEU A 27 4.97 1.88 0.63
C LEU A 27 4.29 1.53 1.95
N TYR A 28 5.05 1.57 3.03
CA TYR A 28 4.51 1.30 4.36
C TYR A 28 3.43 2.33 4.73
N GLU A 29 3.72 3.62 4.50
CA GLU A 29 2.77 4.68 4.81
C GLU A 29 1.46 4.56 4.02
N LEU A 30 1.55 4.13 2.76
CA LEU A 30 0.35 3.88 1.96
C LEU A 30 -0.47 2.75 2.57
N GLY A 31 0.19 1.69 3.02
CA GLY A 31 -0.50 0.60 3.69
C GLY A 31 -1.23 1.06 4.94
N VAL A 32 -0.55 1.86 5.78
CA VAL A 32 -1.15 2.41 6.99
C VAL A 32 -2.33 3.31 6.66
N THR A 33 -2.17 4.14 5.64
CA THR A 33 -3.21 5.09 5.24
C THR A 33 -4.51 4.37 4.87
N PHE A 34 -4.41 3.34 4.03
CA PHE A 34 -5.59 2.62 3.58
C PHE A 34 -6.16 1.69 4.65
N SER A 35 -5.34 1.23 5.59
CA SER A 35 -5.85 0.34 6.63
C SER A 35 -6.49 1.11 7.79
N THR A 36 -6.16 2.38 7.98
CA THR A 36 -6.66 3.15 9.12
C THR A 36 -7.58 4.31 8.73
N GLY A 37 -7.61 4.70 7.45
CA GLY A 37 -8.38 5.86 7.03
C GLY A 37 -7.68 7.18 7.30
N ARG A 38 -6.37 7.16 7.46
CA ARG A 38 -5.57 8.36 7.70
C ARG A 38 -5.80 9.39 6.59
N ALA A 39 -5.68 10.66 6.93
CA ALA A 39 -5.77 11.78 5.99
C ALA A 39 -7.13 11.87 5.29
N GLY A 40 -8.18 11.33 5.93
CA GLY A 40 -9.53 11.40 5.37
C GLY A 40 -9.78 10.44 4.23
N ILE A 41 -8.86 9.50 4.01
CA ILE A 41 -8.98 8.52 2.93
C ILE A 41 -9.79 7.33 3.43
N ALA A 42 -10.74 6.86 2.63
CA ALA A 42 -11.57 5.73 3.02
C ALA A 42 -10.73 4.47 3.22
N VAL A 43 -11.04 3.71 4.27
CA VAL A 43 -10.38 2.42 4.51
C VAL A 43 -10.63 1.48 3.34
N ASP A 44 -9.57 0.83 2.87
CA ASP A 44 -9.62 -0.11 1.77
C ASP A 44 -8.56 -1.17 2.03
N LEU A 45 -8.96 -2.33 2.52
CA LEU A 45 -8.01 -3.35 2.93
C LEU A 45 -7.31 -4.02 1.75
N ILE A 46 -7.93 -4.04 0.58
CA ILE A 46 -7.25 -4.56 -0.62
C ILE A 46 -6.08 -3.66 -0.97
N GLU A 47 -6.32 -2.34 -0.99
CA GLU A 47 -5.24 -1.37 -1.22
C GLU A 47 -4.15 -1.50 -0.15
N ALA A 48 -4.55 -1.54 1.12
CA ALA A 48 -3.59 -1.64 2.21
C ALA A 48 -2.73 -2.89 2.08
N HIS A 49 -3.34 -4.02 1.79
CA HIS A 49 -2.62 -5.28 1.65
C HIS A 49 -1.61 -5.21 0.50
N LYS A 50 -2.02 -4.61 -0.61
CA LYS A 50 -1.13 -4.41 -1.76
C LYS A 50 0.13 -3.64 -1.35
N TRP A 51 -0.03 -2.51 -0.68
CA TRP A 51 1.10 -1.65 -0.32
C TRP A 51 1.98 -2.30 0.74
N PHE A 52 1.38 -2.94 1.75
CA PHE A 52 2.16 -3.67 2.75
C PHE A 52 2.92 -4.83 2.11
N ASN A 53 2.30 -5.51 1.15
CA ASN A 53 2.95 -6.61 0.45
C ASN A 53 4.19 -6.14 -0.29
N LEU A 54 4.08 -5.01 -0.97
CA LEU A 54 5.22 -4.43 -1.69
C LEU A 54 6.33 -4.01 -0.74
N ALA A 55 5.98 -3.40 0.39
CA ALA A 55 6.98 -3.02 1.39
C ALA A 55 7.65 -4.26 1.98
N ALA A 56 6.88 -5.31 2.24
CA ALA A 56 7.41 -6.56 2.79
C ALA A 56 8.41 -7.21 1.84
N LEU A 57 8.15 -7.13 0.54
CA LEU A 57 9.09 -7.64 -0.47
C LEU A 57 10.42 -6.91 -0.43
N SER A 58 10.42 -5.68 0.06
CA SER A 58 11.64 -4.88 0.22
C SER A 58 12.29 -5.10 1.58
N GLY A 59 11.78 -6.04 2.36
CA GLY A 59 12.37 -6.41 3.65
C GLY A 59 11.79 -5.68 4.86
N ASP A 60 10.70 -4.93 4.69
CA ASP A 60 10.11 -4.19 5.81
C ASP A 60 9.29 -5.12 6.71
N THR A 61 9.84 -5.43 7.89
CA THR A 61 9.20 -6.37 8.81
C THR A 61 7.92 -5.83 9.42
N ARG A 62 7.81 -4.50 9.57
CA ARG A 62 6.57 -3.88 10.05
C ARG A 62 5.42 -4.21 9.11
N SER A 63 5.70 -4.12 7.81
CA SER A 63 4.70 -4.37 6.78
C SER A 63 4.28 -5.83 6.74
N GLN A 64 5.22 -6.75 6.99
CA GLN A 64 4.88 -8.17 7.09
C GLN A 64 3.86 -8.41 8.20
N ALA A 65 4.10 -7.80 9.36
CA ALA A 65 3.20 -7.92 10.50
C ALA A 65 1.83 -7.29 10.21
N CYS A 66 1.83 -6.09 9.64
CA CYS A 66 0.58 -5.40 9.31
C CYS A 66 -0.24 -6.16 8.27
N ARG A 67 0.43 -6.71 7.25
CA ARG A 67 -0.23 -7.50 6.23
C ARG A 67 -0.92 -8.72 6.83
N ALA A 68 -0.22 -9.43 7.72
CA ALA A 68 -0.78 -10.58 8.38
C ALA A 68 -2.00 -10.20 9.23
N GLU A 69 -1.90 -9.07 9.92
CA GLU A 69 -2.97 -8.60 10.80
C GLU A 69 -4.25 -8.28 10.02
N ILE A 70 -4.14 -7.51 8.94
CA ILE A 70 -5.34 -7.15 8.18
C ILE A 70 -5.89 -8.34 7.38
N SER A 71 -5.05 -9.32 7.06
CA SER A 71 -5.50 -10.51 6.33
C SER A 71 -6.56 -11.29 7.10
N ILE A 72 -6.56 -11.18 8.42
CA ILE A 72 -7.56 -11.86 9.26
C ILE A 72 -8.98 -11.37 8.93
N GLU A 73 -9.10 -10.10 8.52
CA GLU A 73 -10.39 -9.49 8.21
C GLU A 73 -10.75 -9.58 6.72
N MET A 74 -9.90 -10.19 5.91
CA MET A 74 -10.09 -10.24 4.46
C MET A 74 -10.51 -11.63 4.02
N THR A 75 -11.28 -11.66 2.94
CA THR A 75 -11.60 -12.96 2.31
C THR A 75 -10.41 -13.40 1.47
N ALA A 76 -10.36 -14.70 1.16
CA ALA A 76 -9.31 -15.24 0.28
C ALA A 76 -9.32 -14.55 -1.08
N ARG A 77 -10.51 -14.22 -1.59
CA ARG A 77 -10.64 -13.51 -2.88
C ARG A 77 -10.04 -12.10 -2.81
N GLU A 78 -10.28 -11.40 -1.69
CA GLU A 78 -9.73 -10.07 -1.52
C GLU A 78 -8.20 -10.11 -1.43
N ILE A 79 -7.67 -11.09 -0.71
CA ILE A 79 -6.21 -11.25 -0.60
C ILE A 79 -5.62 -11.55 -1.98
N ALA A 80 -6.26 -12.43 -2.75
CA ALA A 80 -5.79 -12.74 -4.10
C ALA A 80 -5.80 -11.51 -5.00
N GLU A 81 -6.83 -10.67 -4.89
CA GLU A 81 -6.89 -9.44 -5.67
C GLU A 81 -5.77 -8.47 -5.29
N ALA A 82 -5.50 -8.33 -3.98
CA ALA A 82 -4.41 -7.49 -3.51
C ALA A 82 -3.06 -7.99 -4.06
N GLN A 83 -2.85 -9.30 -4.04
CA GLN A 83 -1.63 -9.90 -4.56
C GLN A 83 -1.50 -9.68 -6.07
N ARG A 84 -2.62 -9.78 -6.80
CA ARG A 84 -2.62 -9.52 -8.24
C ARG A 84 -2.22 -8.06 -8.52
N GLN A 85 -2.77 -7.12 -7.73
CA GLN A 85 -2.45 -5.71 -7.91
C GLN A 85 -0.99 -5.41 -7.58
N ALA A 86 -0.44 -6.08 -6.58
CA ALA A 86 0.97 -5.91 -6.23
C ALA A 86 1.87 -6.39 -7.38
N ARG A 87 1.53 -7.53 -7.98
CA ARG A 87 2.30 -8.02 -9.14
C ARG A 87 2.20 -7.06 -10.32
N ALA A 88 1.02 -6.48 -10.54
CA ALA A 88 0.84 -5.51 -11.61
C ALA A 88 1.70 -4.26 -11.37
N TRP A 89 1.78 -3.81 -10.14
CA TRP A 89 2.64 -2.67 -9.79
C TRP A 89 4.10 -2.97 -10.13
N LEU A 90 4.57 -4.17 -9.79
CA LEU A 90 5.95 -4.56 -10.06
C LEU A 90 6.27 -4.60 -11.55
N GLY A 91 5.28 -4.90 -12.37
CA GLY A 91 5.44 -4.96 -13.82
C GLY A 91 5.30 -3.61 -14.51
N HIS A 92 4.95 -2.55 -13.78
CA HIS A 92 4.76 -1.21 -14.34
C HIS A 92 5.84 -0.25 -13.89
N SER A 93 5.96 0.88 -14.57
CA SER A 93 6.75 2.03 -14.11
C SER A 93 8.20 1.73 -13.79
N GLY A 94 8.74 0.65 -14.29
CA GLY A 94 10.13 0.32 -14.03
C GLY A 94 10.42 -0.09 -12.60
N ASN A 95 9.44 -0.56 -11.85
CA ASN A 95 9.61 -0.94 -10.45
C ASN A 95 10.29 -2.28 -10.28
N GLN A 96 11.22 -2.60 -11.14
CA GLN A 96 11.90 -3.89 -11.11
C GLN A 96 12.82 -4.08 -9.92
N ARG A 97 13.16 -3.00 -9.24
CA ARG A 97 13.98 -3.07 -8.03
C ARG A 97 13.32 -3.89 -6.93
N TYR A 98 12.00 -4.09 -7.01
CA TYR A 98 11.27 -4.89 -6.02
C TYR A 98 11.15 -6.35 -6.43
N ALA A 99 11.46 -6.67 -7.67
CA ALA A 99 11.38 -8.04 -8.17
C ALA A 99 12.77 -8.67 -8.03
N ALA A 100 12.96 -9.39 -6.97
CA ALA A 100 14.25 -10.00 -6.70
C ALA A 100 14.52 -11.19 -7.59
#